data_f8285147c9a1e12a6f143f06d9be460a
#
_entry.id   f8285147c9a1e12a6f143f06d9be460a
#
_cell.length_a   1.000
_cell.length_b   1.000
_cell.length_c   1.000
_cell.angle_alpha   90.00
_cell.angle_beta   90.00
_cell.angle_gamma   90.00
#
_symmetry.space_group_name_H-M   'P 1'
#
loop_
_entity.id
_entity.type
_entity.pdbx_description
1 polymer ?
#
loop_
_entity_poly.entity_id
_entity_poly.type
_entity_poly.pdbx_seq_one_letter_code
_entity_poly.pdbx_strand_id
1 'polypeptide(L)'
;MFSSTVSEGNILVGAYARRGRWTLARVYELFPTLAERRRLPAPMLSGGQQQMCAVARALMAGPRLLLCDEISLGLAPIVIRDIYQRLPAIKAEGTSVCIVEQDIVQALAVASRVYCFQEGRITLAGRPADLTRDAIHAAYFGVRD
;
A
#
# COMPACT_ATOMS: atom_id res chain seq x y z
N MET A 1 0.61 -7.31 -13.79
CA MET A 1 -0.38 -8.06 -14.57
C MET A 1 -0.81 -9.28 -13.76
N PHE A 2 -2.10 -9.45 -13.47
CA PHE A 2 -2.61 -10.64 -12.81
C PHE A 2 -2.69 -11.77 -13.85
N SER A 3 -2.23 -12.97 -13.48
CA SER A 3 -2.44 -14.13 -14.33
C SER A 3 -3.94 -14.47 -14.35
N SER A 4 -4.40 -15.20 -15.36
CA SER A 4 -5.79 -15.68 -15.45
C SER A 4 -6.16 -16.70 -14.34
N THR A 5 -5.22 -17.01 -13.45
CA THR A 5 -5.46 -17.89 -12.29
C THR A 5 -6.40 -17.22 -11.28
N VAL A 6 -7.05 -18.04 -10.45
CA VAL A 6 -7.88 -17.58 -9.34
C VAL A 6 -7.08 -16.68 -8.39
N SER A 7 -7.76 -15.81 -7.63
CA SER A 7 -7.12 -14.82 -6.77
C SER A 7 -6.19 -15.44 -5.73
N GLU A 8 -6.57 -16.59 -5.14
CA GLU A 8 -5.72 -17.36 -4.22
C GLU A 8 -4.41 -17.80 -4.89
N GLY A 9 -4.46 -18.31 -6.13
CA GLY A 9 -3.26 -18.67 -6.88
C GLY A 9 -2.33 -17.48 -7.09
N ASN A 10 -2.89 -16.30 -7.39
CA ASN A 10 -2.11 -15.07 -7.53
C ASN A 10 -1.42 -14.64 -6.22
N ILE A 11 -2.08 -14.81 -5.08
CA ILE A 11 -1.50 -14.53 -3.76
C ILE A 11 -0.37 -15.52 -3.47
N LEU A 12 -0.58 -16.82 -3.72
CA LEU A 12 0.40 -17.87 -3.46
C LEU A 12 1.68 -17.73 -4.30
N VAL A 13 1.63 -17.12 -5.47
CA VAL A 13 2.83 -16.80 -6.27
C VAL A 13 3.85 -16.02 -5.45
N GLY A 14 3.42 -15.13 -4.55
CA GLY A 14 4.32 -14.39 -3.66
C GLY A 14 5.18 -15.28 -2.75
N ALA A 15 4.69 -16.45 -2.38
CA ALA A 15 5.39 -17.38 -1.49
C ALA A 15 6.53 -18.16 -2.18
N TYR A 16 6.63 -18.15 -3.52
CA TYR A 16 7.69 -18.86 -4.25
C TYR A 16 9.08 -18.28 -3.99
N ALA A 17 9.17 -16.96 -3.76
CA ALA A 17 10.43 -16.29 -3.58
C ALA A 17 11.06 -16.57 -2.21
N ARG A 18 10.23 -16.69 -1.18
CA ARG A 18 10.68 -16.91 0.22
C ARG A 18 9.48 -17.28 1.09
N ARG A 19 9.66 -18.22 2.02
CA ARG A 19 8.68 -18.44 3.09
C ARG A 19 8.95 -17.44 4.20
N GLY A 20 8.00 -16.51 4.40
CA GLY A 20 8.06 -15.49 5.44
C GLY A 20 7.09 -15.75 6.59
N ARG A 21 6.89 -14.72 7.41
CA ARG A 21 5.91 -14.73 8.52
C ARG A 21 4.46 -14.72 8.04
N TRP A 22 4.23 -14.27 6.80
CA TRP A 22 2.93 -14.18 6.19
C TRP A 22 2.48 -15.54 5.67
N THR A 23 1.30 -15.95 6.10
CA THR A 23 0.61 -17.15 5.62
C THR A 23 -0.68 -16.72 4.92
N LEU A 24 -1.25 -17.63 4.10
CA LEU A 24 -2.53 -17.37 3.45
C LEU A 24 -3.64 -17.06 4.46
N ALA A 25 -3.66 -17.75 5.61
CA ALA A 25 -4.60 -17.48 6.69
C ALA A 25 -4.49 -16.03 7.20
N ARG A 26 -3.27 -15.57 7.52
CA ARG A 26 -3.03 -14.20 7.95
C ARG A 26 -3.39 -13.15 6.90
N VAL A 27 -3.14 -13.44 5.63
CA VAL A 27 -3.56 -12.58 4.53
C VAL A 27 -5.08 -12.47 4.47
N TYR A 28 -5.80 -13.56 4.70
CA TYR A 28 -7.26 -13.55 4.72
C TYR A 28 -7.86 -12.90 5.97
N GLU A 29 -7.19 -12.97 7.11
CA GLU A 29 -7.52 -12.16 8.30
C GLU A 29 -7.35 -10.66 8.00
N LEU A 30 -6.29 -10.29 7.30
CA LEU A 30 -6.03 -8.92 6.89
C LEU A 30 -7.02 -8.42 5.83
N PHE A 31 -7.36 -9.26 4.85
CA PHE A 31 -8.24 -8.95 3.72
C PHE A 31 -9.37 -10.00 3.60
N PRO A 32 -10.42 -9.96 4.46
CA PRO A 32 -11.49 -10.96 4.44
C PRO A 32 -12.21 -11.07 3.10
N THR A 33 -12.35 -9.95 2.38
CA THR A 33 -12.97 -9.93 1.04
C THR A 33 -12.21 -10.79 0.02
N LEU A 34 -10.90 -10.98 0.18
CA LEU A 34 -10.13 -11.88 -0.67
C LEU A 34 -10.39 -13.35 -0.34
N ALA A 35 -10.65 -13.66 0.93
CA ALA A 35 -11.05 -15.02 1.33
C ALA A 35 -12.38 -15.42 0.69
N GLU A 36 -13.37 -14.53 0.69
CA GLU A 36 -14.68 -14.74 0.06
C GLU A 36 -14.56 -14.91 -1.46
N ARG A 37 -13.62 -14.23 -2.08
CA ARG A 37 -13.39 -14.20 -3.53
C ARG A 37 -12.22 -15.06 -4.00
N ARG A 38 -11.68 -15.95 -3.13
CA ARG A 38 -10.45 -16.71 -3.40
C ARG A 38 -10.49 -17.56 -4.67
N ARG A 39 -11.70 -18.04 -5.08
CA ARG A 39 -11.89 -18.87 -6.26
C ARG A 39 -12.21 -18.08 -7.53
N LEU A 40 -12.44 -16.77 -7.44
CA LEU A 40 -12.69 -15.95 -8.62
C LEU A 40 -11.37 -15.71 -9.38
N PRO A 41 -11.40 -15.71 -10.71
CA PRO A 41 -10.30 -15.24 -11.52
C PRO A 41 -9.93 -13.82 -11.13
N ALA A 42 -8.63 -13.53 -10.96
CA ALA A 42 -8.18 -12.24 -10.48
C ALA A 42 -8.65 -11.04 -11.34
N PRO A 43 -8.79 -11.15 -12.67
CA PRO A 43 -9.35 -10.09 -13.50
C PRO A 43 -10.83 -9.77 -13.22
N MET A 44 -11.57 -10.68 -12.56
CA MET A 44 -12.97 -10.47 -12.18
C MET A 44 -13.14 -9.76 -10.83
N LEU A 45 -12.06 -9.53 -10.11
CA LEU A 45 -12.04 -8.73 -8.90
C LEU A 45 -12.26 -7.25 -9.24
N SER A 46 -12.91 -6.50 -8.34
CA SER A 46 -12.93 -5.03 -8.44
C SER A 46 -11.52 -4.45 -8.38
N GLY A 47 -11.32 -3.23 -8.86
CA GLY A 47 -10.01 -2.56 -8.82
C GLY A 47 -9.38 -2.57 -7.43
N GLY A 48 -10.18 -2.25 -6.38
CA GLY A 48 -9.71 -2.30 -5.00
C GLY A 48 -9.35 -3.71 -4.52
N GLN A 49 -10.12 -4.72 -4.91
CA GLN A 49 -9.80 -6.12 -4.58
C GLN A 49 -8.54 -6.58 -5.32
N GLN A 50 -8.33 -6.12 -6.55
CA GLN A 50 -7.08 -6.37 -7.30
C GLN A 50 -5.89 -5.74 -6.58
N GLN A 51 -6.03 -4.51 -6.09
CA GLN A 51 -5.00 -3.83 -5.33
C GLN A 51 -4.69 -4.56 -4.01
N MET A 52 -5.73 -4.96 -3.27
CA MET A 52 -5.56 -5.80 -2.07
C MET A 52 -4.86 -7.12 -2.40
N CYS A 53 -5.20 -7.76 -3.52
CA CYS A 53 -4.55 -8.99 -3.98
C CYS A 53 -3.07 -8.76 -4.33
N ALA A 54 -2.71 -7.61 -4.91
CA ALA A 54 -1.32 -7.24 -5.18
C ALA A 54 -0.53 -7.07 -3.89
N VAL A 55 -1.08 -6.36 -2.90
CA VAL A 55 -0.47 -6.19 -1.56
C VAL A 55 -0.33 -7.56 -0.88
N ALA A 56 -1.40 -8.38 -0.89
CA ALA A 56 -1.40 -9.72 -0.32
C ALA A 56 -0.29 -10.60 -0.91
N ARG A 57 -0.15 -10.59 -2.24
CA ARG A 57 0.93 -11.30 -2.95
C ARG A 57 2.31 -10.81 -2.53
N ALA A 58 2.50 -9.50 -2.39
CA ALA A 58 3.78 -8.95 -1.95
C ALA A 58 4.11 -9.35 -0.50
N LEU A 59 3.10 -9.37 0.39
CA LEU A 59 3.27 -9.81 1.78
C LEU A 59 3.67 -11.28 1.90
N MET A 60 3.13 -12.16 1.03
CA MET A 60 3.49 -13.58 1.02
C MET A 60 4.98 -13.84 0.78
N ALA A 61 5.70 -12.91 0.15
CA ALA A 61 7.16 -12.96 0.02
C ALA A 61 7.90 -12.70 1.36
N GLY A 62 7.20 -12.33 2.43
CA GLY A 62 7.79 -12.01 3.73
C GLY A 62 8.72 -10.79 3.70
N PRO A 63 8.30 -9.67 3.12
CA PRO A 63 9.18 -8.53 2.90
C PRO A 63 9.54 -7.84 4.22
N ARG A 64 10.77 -7.34 4.32
CA ARG A 64 11.17 -6.39 5.36
C ARG A 64 10.73 -4.96 5.03
N LEU A 65 10.59 -4.67 3.73
CA LEU A 65 10.14 -3.39 3.20
C LEU A 65 9.12 -3.65 2.09
N LEU A 66 7.94 -3.07 2.22
CA LEU A 66 6.89 -3.03 1.21
C LEU A 66 6.90 -1.65 0.56
N LEU A 67 7.08 -1.61 -0.76
CA LEU A 67 7.00 -0.39 -1.55
C LEU A 67 5.64 -0.34 -2.24
N CYS A 68 4.91 0.73 -2.01
CA CYS A 68 3.59 0.98 -2.57
C CYS A 68 3.63 2.26 -3.40
N ASP A 69 3.45 2.12 -4.70
CA ASP A 69 3.42 3.24 -5.63
C ASP A 69 1.97 3.47 -6.06
N GLU A 70 1.45 4.66 -5.71
CA GLU A 70 0.10 5.13 -6.06
C GLU A 70 -1.01 4.11 -5.79
N ILE A 71 -1.03 3.51 -4.57
CA ILE A 71 -2.01 2.45 -4.25
C ILE A 71 -3.46 2.94 -4.22
N SER A 72 -3.67 4.24 -4.15
CA SER A 72 -5.00 4.89 -4.15
C SER A 72 -5.51 5.20 -5.55
N LEU A 73 -4.65 5.19 -6.57
CA LEU A 73 -4.99 5.66 -7.91
C LEU A 73 -6.18 4.89 -8.52
N GLY A 74 -7.21 5.63 -8.91
CA GLY A 74 -8.41 5.07 -9.56
C GLY A 74 -9.34 4.28 -8.63
N LEU A 75 -9.14 4.33 -7.32
CA LEU A 75 -9.98 3.65 -6.35
C LEU A 75 -11.00 4.57 -5.70
N ALA A 76 -12.15 4.01 -5.31
CA ALA A 76 -13.14 4.72 -4.53
C ALA A 76 -12.61 5.03 -3.11
N PRO A 77 -12.97 6.19 -2.50
CA PRO A 77 -12.45 6.61 -1.19
C PRO A 77 -12.64 5.58 -0.07
N ILE A 78 -13.75 4.84 -0.11
CA ILE A 78 -14.03 3.79 0.88
C ILE A 78 -13.02 2.63 0.80
N VAL A 79 -12.60 2.27 -0.42
CA VAL A 79 -11.64 1.20 -0.67
C VAL A 79 -10.23 1.64 -0.25
N ILE A 80 -9.87 2.88 -0.56
CA ILE A 80 -8.59 3.47 -0.14
C ILE A 80 -8.50 3.41 1.38
N ARG A 81 -9.54 3.88 2.08
CA ARG A 81 -9.59 3.85 3.54
C ARG A 81 -9.42 2.45 4.10
N ASP A 82 -10.08 1.45 3.50
CA ASP A 82 -9.95 0.05 3.94
C ASP A 82 -8.51 -0.46 3.78
N ILE A 83 -7.84 -0.18 2.67
CA ILE A 83 -6.43 -0.56 2.47
C ILE A 83 -5.53 0.13 3.50
N TYR A 84 -5.68 1.44 3.69
CA TYR A 84 -4.85 2.21 4.63
C TYR A 84 -5.04 1.78 6.08
N GLN A 85 -6.25 1.39 6.49
CA GLN A 85 -6.55 0.85 7.82
C GLN A 85 -5.81 -0.47 8.12
N ARG A 86 -5.35 -1.20 7.10
CA ARG A 86 -4.58 -2.44 7.26
C ARG A 86 -3.08 -2.21 7.48
N LEU A 87 -2.55 -1.04 7.14
CA LEU A 87 -1.12 -0.74 7.25
C LEU A 87 -0.55 -0.89 8.67
N PRO A 88 -1.24 -0.48 9.74
CA PRO A 88 -0.76 -0.71 11.10
C PRO A 88 -0.52 -2.19 11.42
N ALA A 89 -1.42 -3.08 10.98
CA ALA A 89 -1.27 -4.52 11.19
C ALA A 89 -0.07 -5.08 10.40
N ILE A 90 0.16 -4.60 9.17
CA ILE A 90 1.34 -4.96 8.37
C ILE A 90 2.64 -4.52 9.08
N LYS A 91 2.65 -3.31 9.62
CA LYS A 91 3.80 -2.77 10.38
C LYS A 91 4.06 -3.55 11.66
N ALA A 92 3.00 -3.96 12.38
CA ALA A 92 3.11 -4.75 13.61
C ALA A 92 3.78 -6.11 13.37
N GLU A 93 3.66 -6.68 12.17
CA GLU A 93 4.38 -7.90 11.76
C GLU A 93 5.86 -7.65 11.37
N GLY A 94 6.35 -6.43 11.55
CA GLY A 94 7.75 -6.06 11.31
C GLY A 94 8.08 -5.72 9.86
N THR A 95 7.08 -5.46 9.01
CA THR A 95 7.26 -4.96 7.66
C THR A 95 7.25 -3.43 7.68
N SER A 96 8.33 -2.80 7.24
CA SER A 96 8.32 -1.36 6.95
C SER A 96 7.53 -1.09 5.68
N VAL A 97 6.79 0.01 5.63
CA VAL A 97 5.99 0.39 4.46
C VAL A 97 6.45 1.76 3.97
N CYS A 98 6.78 1.85 2.69
CA CYS A 98 7.03 3.10 1.97
C CYS A 98 5.91 3.29 0.95
N ILE A 99 5.24 4.45 1.00
CA ILE A 99 4.13 4.77 0.13
C ILE A 99 4.50 6.01 -0.68
N VAL A 100 4.35 5.94 -1.98
CA VAL A 100 4.40 7.09 -2.89
C VAL A 100 2.95 7.44 -3.22
N GLU A 101 2.55 8.68 -2.95
CA GLU A 101 1.17 9.14 -3.11
C GLU A 101 1.10 10.57 -3.56
N GLN A 102 0.07 10.87 -4.34
CA GLN A 102 -0.30 12.22 -4.76
C GLN A 102 -1.28 12.86 -3.77
N ASP A 103 -2.09 12.06 -3.08
CA ASP A 103 -3.00 12.55 -2.03
C ASP A 103 -2.25 12.77 -0.72
N ILE A 104 -1.83 14.01 -0.50
CA ILE A 104 -1.08 14.45 0.67
C ILE A 104 -1.84 14.18 1.97
N VAL A 105 -3.17 14.36 1.98
CA VAL A 105 -3.99 14.19 3.19
C VAL A 105 -3.97 12.73 3.63
N GLN A 106 -4.12 11.81 2.69
CA GLN A 106 -4.07 10.38 2.97
C GLN A 106 -2.68 9.93 3.39
N ALA A 107 -1.64 10.39 2.69
CA ALA A 107 -0.26 10.06 3.03
C ALA A 107 0.09 10.51 4.46
N LEU A 108 -0.27 11.74 4.84
CA LEU A 108 -0.02 12.28 6.18
C LEU A 108 -0.75 11.53 7.28
N ALA A 109 -1.96 11.03 7.01
CA ALA A 109 -2.78 10.32 8.01
C ALA A 109 -2.16 9.00 8.49
N VAL A 110 -1.31 8.35 7.69
CA VAL A 110 -0.75 7.02 7.99
C VAL A 110 0.77 7.00 8.15
N ALA A 111 1.45 8.06 7.68
CA ALA A 111 2.90 8.14 7.70
C ALA A 111 3.44 8.41 9.10
N SER A 112 4.56 7.77 9.45
CA SER A 112 5.39 8.15 10.59
C SER A 112 6.47 9.19 10.20
N ARG A 113 6.79 9.27 8.91
CA ARG A 113 7.72 10.23 8.32
C ARG A 113 7.35 10.50 6.87
N VAL A 114 7.53 11.73 6.44
CA VAL A 114 7.21 12.21 5.09
C VAL A 114 8.47 12.77 4.44
N TYR A 115 8.57 12.57 3.14
CA TYR A 115 9.57 13.15 2.27
C TYR A 115 8.87 13.71 1.03
N CYS A 116 9.04 14.99 0.74
CA CYS A 116 8.60 15.58 -0.51
C CYS A 116 9.76 15.56 -1.51
N PHE A 117 9.47 15.07 -2.70
CA PHE A 117 10.42 15.02 -3.80
C PHE A 117 10.02 15.99 -4.89
N GLN A 118 10.97 16.77 -5.36
CA GLN A 118 10.79 17.64 -6.51
C GLN A 118 12.08 17.60 -7.35
N GLU A 119 11.96 17.38 -8.64
CA GLU A 119 13.09 17.34 -9.58
C GLU A 119 14.25 16.44 -9.11
N GLY A 120 13.92 15.27 -8.53
CA GLY A 120 14.91 14.30 -8.07
C GLY A 120 15.60 14.67 -6.74
N ARG A 121 15.12 15.68 -6.02
CA ARG A 121 15.67 16.14 -4.74
C ARG A 121 14.61 16.08 -3.65
N ILE A 122 15.07 15.85 -2.40
CA ILE A 122 14.19 15.98 -1.22
C ILE A 122 14.11 17.48 -0.89
N THR A 123 12.94 18.06 -1.04
CA THR A 123 12.65 19.48 -0.75
C THR A 123 12.14 19.69 0.67
N LEU A 124 11.51 18.66 1.26
CA LEU A 124 11.02 18.68 2.63
C LEU A 124 11.08 17.27 3.22
N ALA A 125 11.44 17.17 4.50
CA ALA A 125 11.36 15.92 5.25
C ALA A 125 11.02 16.18 6.71
N GLY A 126 10.13 15.37 7.31
CA GLY A 126 9.75 15.54 8.70
C GLY A 126 8.72 14.51 9.16
N ARG A 127 8.32 14.62 10.43
CA ARG A 127 7.14 13.91 10.94
C ARG A 127 5.89 14.69 10.53
N PRO A 128 4.76 14.04 10.23
CA PRO A 128 3.52 14.73 9.88
C PRO A 128 3.13 15.84 10.87
N ALA A 129 3.33 15.61 12.17
CA ALA A 129 2.99 16.56 13.23
C ALA A 129 3.87 17.82 13.22
N ASP A 130 5.06 17.76 12.64
CA ASP A 130 6.04 18.86 12.61
C ASP A 130 5.94 19.65 11.30
N LEU A 131 5.09 19.24 10.35
CA LEU A 131 4.97 19.84 9.03
C LEU A 131 3.69 20.64 8.93
N THR A 132 3.80 21.90 8.49
CA THR A 132 2.63 22.72 8.17
C THR A 132 2.13 22.42 6.75
N ARG A 133 0.85 22.67 6.52
CA ARG A 133 0.27 22.52 5.17
C ARG A 133 0.96 23.43 4.16
N ASP A 134 1.30 24.66 4.56
CA ASP A 134 1.97 25.63 3.69
C ASP A 134 3.38 25.17 3.32
N ALA A 135 4.14 24.61 4.28
CA ALA A 135 5.46 24.06 4.00
C ALA A 135 5.40 22.88 3.02
N ILE A 136 4.41 21.99 3.17
CA ILE A 136 4.21 20.86 2.26
C ILE A 136 3.81 21.38 0.87
N HIS A 137 2.89 22.33 0.80
CA HIS A 137 2.44 22.93 -0.45
C HIS A 137 3.59 23.61 -1.19
N ALA A 138 4.39 24.42 -0.49
CA ALA A 138 5.58 25.07 -1.05
C ALA A 138 6.61 24.05 -1.57
N ALA A 139 6.85 22.97 -0.79
CA ALA A 139 7.77 21.91 -1.17
C ALA A 139 7.31 21.10 -2.39
N TYR A 140 5.98 20.97 -2.57
CA TYR A 140 5.39 20.20 -3.67
C TYR A 140 5.26 21.01 -4.95
N PHE A 141 4.81 22.25 -4.86
CA PHE A 141 4.56 23.12 -6.03
C PHE A 141 5.73 24.05 -6.38
N GLY A 142 6.77 24.09 -5.55
CA GLY A 142 7.95 24.89 -5.86
C GLY A 142 7.71 26.40 -5.78
N VAL A 143 6.77 26.85 -4.95
CA VAL A 143 6.54 28.29 -4.73
C VAL A 143 7.79 28.82 -4.02
N ARG A 144 8.66 29.46 -4.77
CA ARG A 144 9.74 30.30 -4.26
C ARG A 144 9.16 31.73 -4.11
N ASP A 145 9.20 32.26 -2.89
CA ASP A 145 9.09 33.70 -2.68
C ASP A 145 10.19 34.45 -3.46
#